data_8b92c7d73bff42e3c9b3e92edfdf1c53
#
_entry.id   8b92c7d73bff42e3c9b3e92edfdf1c53
#
_cell.length_a   1.000
_cell.length_b   1.000
_cell.length_c   1.000
_cell.angle_alpha   90.00
_cell.angle_beta   90.00
_cell.angle_gamma   90.00
#
_symmetry.space_group_name_H-M   'P 1'
#
loop_
_entity.id
_entity.type
_entity.pdbx_description
1 polymer ?
#
loop_
_entity_poly.entity_id
_entity_poly.type
_entity_poly.pdbx_seq_one_letter_code
_entity_poly.pdbx_strand_id
1 'polypeptide(L)'
;MKTLTLDQIYTADMLDFQKERYARITKEFEAQFGEKPVYFFSAPGRTEVGGNHTDHNLGCVLAAGVSLDIIAAVAPDSEGNIITVKSEGFPLDTVNADDTEVCEEQKNTSASLIRGMAAGFKKNGHKIGGFKAYATSNVLKGSGLSSSAAYEVLIGTILNGLYNDGKVSDVEIAQLAQYAENVYFGKPSGLMDQMASSVGGFITIDFGDRENPVIKSLDFDFAKSGHSLCIVDTKGSHADLTPEYAAIPPEMKSVAQFFGKEVLREISKEDVLANITDIRAKCGDRAVLRALHFFDDNERVGKEAEALNSGDFDEFLNLINQSGNSSLAYLQNIFAPSAVDQQGLTLALYLAKSVLDGEGACRVHGGGFAGTIQAFVPENKLEKFKAEMERVFGEGACYVLSIRNCGGTKVIL
;
A
#
# COMPACT_ATOMS: atom_id res chain seq x y z
N MET A 1 12.70 10.60 10.76
CA MET A 1 11.52 11.35 10.22
C MET A 1 11.98 12.65 9.58
N LYS A 2 11.42 13.02 8.43
CA LYS A 2 11.68 14.29 7.73
C LYS A 2 10.73 15.39 8.26
N THR A 3 11.16 16.66 8.12
CA THR A 3 10.32 17.84 8.33
C THR A 3 10.35 18.64 7.04
N LEU A 4 9.21 18.81 6.38
CA LEU A 4 9.11 19.27 5.00
C LEU A 4 8.02 20.35 4.86
N THR A 5 8.20 21.27 3.90
CA THR A 5 7.18 22.23 3.47
C THR A 5 6.23 21.60 2.46
N LEU A 6 5.09 22.24 2.18
CA LEU A 6 4.07 21.70 1.26
C LEU A 6 4.63 21.47 -0.14
N ASP A 7 5.45 22.38 -0.66
CA ASP A 7 6.09 22.28 -1.98
C ASP A 7 7.16 21.17 -2.08
N GLN A 8 7.66 20.69 -0.95
CA GLN A 8 8.55 19.52 -0.89
C GLN A 8 7.80 18.18 -0.84
N ILE A 9 6.50 18.22 -0.51
CA ILE A 9 5.66 17.03 -0.37
C ILE A 9 4.76 16.84 -1.59
N TYR A 10 4.18 17.93 -2.11
CA TYR A 10 3.16 17.92 -3.15
C TYR A 10 3.63 18.60 -4.42
N THR A 11 3.09 18.17 -5.55
CA THR A 11 3.34 18.80 -6.85
C THR A 11 2.73 20.20 -6.94
N ALA A 12 3.25 21.05 -7.83
CA ALA A 12 2.86 22.47 -7.91
C ALA A 12 1.36 22.67 -8.18
N ASP A 13 0.75 21.80 -8.98
CA ASP A 13 -0.68 21.82 -9.30
C ASP A 13 -1.58 21.47 -8.10
N MET A 14 -1.03 20.75 -7.11
CA MET A 14 -1.76 20.35 -5.90
C MET A 14 -1.63 21.36 -4.76
N LEU A 15 -0.72 22.32 -4.82
CA LEU A 15 -0.38 23.16 -3.65
C LEU A 15 -1.55 23.97 -3.11
N ASP A 16 -2.37 24.57 -3.96
CA ASP A 16 -3.49 25.41 -3.49
C ASP A 16 -4.58 24.54 -2.82
N PHE A 17 -4.90 23.41 -3.41
CA PHE A 17 -5.78 22.42 -2.79
C PHE A 17 -5.25 21.96 -1.41
N GLN A 18 -3.96 21.70 -1.29
CA GLN A 18 -3.36 21.28 -0.02
C GLN A 18 -3.36 22.39 1.02
N LYS A 19 -3.05 23.65 0.65
CA LYS A 19 -3.16 24.79 1.57
C LYS A 19 -4.58 24.93 2.14
N GLU A 20 -5.60 24.79 1.29
CA GLU A 20 -6.99 24.82 1.75
C GLU A 20 -7.31 23.63 2.68
N ARG A 21 -6.80 22.45 2.39
CA ARG A 21 -6.95 21.27 3.24
C ARG A 21 -6.37 21.49 4.62
N TYR A 22 -5.13 22.00 4.71
CA TYR A 22 -4.49 22.29 6.00
C TYR A 22 -5.16 23.43 6.76
N ALA A 23 -5.61 24.48 6.07
CA ALA A 23 -6.39 25.55 6.68
C ALA A 23 -7.72 25.04 7.24
N ARG A 24 -8.39 24.09 6.55
CA ARG A 24 -9.62 23.48 7.02
C ARG A 24 -9.40 22.63 8.26
N ILE A 25 -8.43 21.73 8.28
CA ILE A 25 -8.19 20.91 9.48
C ILE A 25 -7.74 21.72 10.69
N THR A 26 -7.11 22.87 10.49
CA THR A 26 -6.78 23.80 11.57
C THR A 26 -8.05 24.32 12.24
N LYS A 27 -9.02 24.78 11.46
CA LYS A 27 -10.32 25.26 11.98
C LYS A 27 -11.11 24.16 12.67
N GLU A 28 -11.13 22.98 12.07
CA GLU A 28 -11.83 21.82 12.64
C GLU A 28 -11.18 21.34 13.96
N PHE A 29 -9.85 21.40 14.04
CA PHE A 29 -9.12 21.12 15.28
C PHE A 29 -9.50 22.13 16.38
N GLU A 30 -9.48 23.45 16.06
CA GLU A 30 -9.87 24.49 17.02
C GLU A 30 -11.33 24.31 17.47
N ALA A 31 -12.23 23.99 16.56
CA ALA A 31 -13.63 23.74 16.88
C ALA A 31 -13.84 22.51 17.78
N GLN A 32 -13.07 21.44 17.54
CA GLN A 32 -13.18 20.18 18.28
C GLN A 32 -12.58 20.26 19.69
N PHE A 33 -11.42 20.93 19.84
CA PHE A 33 -10.62 20.88 21.07
C PHE A 33 -10.53 22.21 21.82
N GLY A 34 -10.98 23.33 21.25
CA GLY A 34 -10.99 24.64 21.90
C GLY A 34 -9.60 25.30 22.00
N GLU A 35 -8.59 24.77 21.31
CA GLU A 35 -7.21 25.25 21.27
C GLU A 35 -6.62 25.20 19.87
N LYS A 36 -5.49 25.89 19.64
CA LYS A 36 -4.81 25.83 18.34
C LYS A 36 -3.90 24.62 18.21
N PRO A 37 -3.81 24.02 17.02
CA PRO A 37 -2.81 22.99 16.78
C PRO A 37 -1.39 23.59 16.81
N VAL A 38 -0.43 22.77 17.24
CA VAL A 38 0.99 23.16 17.32
C VAL A 38 1.80 22.58 16.16
N TYR A 39 1.37 21.40 15.67
CA TYR A 39 2.10 20.65 14.64
C TYR A 39 1.15 20.09 13.59
N PHE A 40 1.73 19.82 12.41
CA PHE A 40 1.04 19.13 11.34
C PHE A 40 1.86 17.91 10.92
N PHE A 41 1.15 16.82 10.57
CA PHE A 41 1.74 15.57 10.11
C PHE A 41 0.97 15.04 8.92
N SER A 42 1.67 14.24 8.10
CA SER A 42 1.08 13.58 6.93
C SER A 42 1.71 12.20 6.73
N ALA A 43 0.89 11.23 6.32
CA ALA A 43 1.33 9.91 5.89
C ALA A 43 0.60 9.50 4.60
N PRO A 44 1.34 9.06 3.56
CA PRO A 44 0.75 8.72 2.26
C PRO A 44 0.06 7.36 2.27
N GLY A 45 -0.90 7.18 1.35
CA GLY A 45 -1.27 5.87 0.88
C GLY A 45 -0.14 5.26 0.03
N ARG A 46 -0.35 4.02 -0.43
CA ARG A 46 0.65 3.30 -1.21
C ARG A 46 0.03 2.59 -2.41
N THR A 47 0.85 2.28 -3.40
CA THR A 47 0.52 1.40 -4.51
C THR A 47 1.48 0.21 -4.58
N GLU A 48 0.99 -0.99 -4.89
CA GLU A 48 1.81 -2.12 -5.30
C GLU A 48 2.16 -1.95 -6.78
N VAL A 49 3.44 -1.92 -7.12
CA VAL A 49 3.91 -1.68 -8.49
C VAL A 49 4.28 -3.00 -9.17
N GLY A 50 5.02 -3.87 -8.50
CA GLY A 50 5.46 -5.17 -9.01
C GLY A 50 5.52 -6.23 -7.92
N GLY A 51 5.60 -7.51 -8.30
CA GLY A 51 5.65 -8.63 -7.36
C GLY A 51 4.27 -9.06 -6.84
N ASN A 52 3.33 -9.30 -7.76
CA ASN A 52 1.96 -9.64 -7.41
C ASN A 52 1.86 -11.00 -6.69
N HIS A 53 1.43 -11.00 -5.43
CA HIS A 53 1.34 -12.18 -4.55
C HIS A 53 2.67 -12.92 -4.27
N THR A 54 3.80 -12.25 -4.43
CA THR A 54 5.12 -12.86 -4.13
C THR A 54 5.44 -12.85 -2.64
N ASP A 55 4.93 -11.88 -1.88
CA ASP A 55 5.15 -11.68 -0.44
C ASP A 55 4.73 -12.88 0.41
N HIS A 56 3.63 -13.56 0.05
CA HIS A 56 3.13 -14.75 0.75
C HIS A 56 4.10 -15.95 0.74
N ASN A 57 5.06 -15.94 -0.20
CA ASN A 57 6.11 -16.95 -0.35
C ASN A 57 7.51 -16.39 -0.12
N LEU A 58 7.64 -15.30 0.63
CA LEU A 58 8.89 -14.62 0.97
C LEU A 58 9.61 -14.05 -0.26
N GLY A 59 8.88 -13.64 -1.27
CA GLY A 59 9.42 -13.02 -2.47
C GLY A 59 9.70 -11.53 -2.30
N CYS A 60 10.03 -10.90 -3.43
CA CYS A 60 10.27 -9.47 -3.54
C CYS A 60 9.04 -8.75 -4.06
N VAL A 61 8.84 -7.51 -3.62
CA VAL A 61 7.83 -6.60 -4.14
C VAL A 61 8.44 -5.25 -4.48
N LEU A 62 7.88 -4.57 -5.48
CA LEU A 62 8.11 -3.16 -5.76
C LEU A 62 6.84 -2.40 -5.37
N ALA A 63 6.97 -1.43 -4.48
CA ALA A 63 5.87 -0.61 -4.01
C ALA A 63 6.25 0.87 -4.01
N ALA A 64 5.27 1.76 -3.93
CA ALA A 64 5.54 3.19 -3.86
C ALA A 64 4.51 3.93 -3.00
N GLY A 65 4.95 5.02 -2.34
CA GLY A 65 4.07 6.00 -1.73
C GLY A 65 3.37 6.85 -2.80
N VAL A 66 2.10 7.17 -2.59
CA VAL A 66 1.31 7.97 -3.56
C VAL A 66 0.93 9.33 -3.01
N SER A 67 0.49 10.24 -3.89
CA SER A 67 0.12 11.62 -3.54
C SER A 67 -1.12 11.76 -2.66
N LEU A 68 -1.96 10.73 -2.56
CA LEU A 68 -3.07 10.70 -1.61
C LEU A 68 -2.56 10.36 -0.21
N ASP A 69 -3.03 11.09 0.79
CA ASP A 69 -2.53 10.95 2.16
C ASP A 69 -3.59 11.17 3.24
N ILE A 70 -3.22 10.85 4.46
CA ILE A 70 -3.90 11.27 5.68
C ILE A 70 -3.08 12.40 6.29
N ILE A 71 -3.71 13.54 6.58
CA ILE A 71 -3.09 14.67 7.26
C ILE A 71 -3.71 14.89 8.63
N ALA A 72 -2.93 15.38 9.58
CA ALA A 72 -3.39 15.70 10.93
C ALA A 72 -2.86 17.03 11.43
N ALA A 73 -3.77 17.80 12.07
CA ALA A 73 -3.44 18.92 12.95
C ALA A 73 -3.35 18.37 14.39
N VAL A 74 -2.28 18.70 15.12
CA VAL A 74 -1.91 18.02 16.38
C VAL A 74 -1.46 19.03 17.43
N ALA A 75 -1.88 18.79 18.70
CA ALA A 75 -1.30 19.42 19.90
C ALA A 75 -0.91 18.34 20.91
N PRO A 76 0.28 18.42 21.55
CA PRO A 76 0.63 17.51 22.62
C PRO A 76 -0.31 17.73 23.80
N ASP A 77 -0.71 16.65 24.48
CA ASP A 77 -1.45 16.75 25.75
C ASP A 77 -0.45 16.79 26.90
N SER A 78 -0.40 17.93 27.61
CA SER A 78 0.54 18.16 28.71
C SER A 78 0.06 17.59 30.04
N GLU A 79 -1.20 17.18 30.15
CA GLU A 79 -1.82 16.80 31.44
C GLU A 79 -1.92 15.28 31.63
N GLY A 80 -1.46 14.47 30.67
CA GLY A 80 -1.54 13.00 30.77
C GLY A 80 -1.05 12.26 29.55
N ASN A 81 -1.23 10.93 29.56
CA ASN A 81 -0.90 10.04 28.45
C ASN A 81 -2.15 9.66 27.63
N ILE A 82 -3.09 10.61 27.47
CA ILE A 82 -4.33 10.37 26.72
C ILE A 82 -4.14 10.80 25.27
N ILE A 83 -4.31 9.86 24.37
CA ILE A 83 -4.35 10.10 22.93
C ILE A 83 -5.80 10.25 22.51
N THR A 84 -6.14 11.42 21.95
CA THR A 84 -7.49 11.72 21.47
C THR A 84 -7.42 12.07 19.99
N VAL A 85 -8.06 11.26 19.14
CA VAL A 85 -8.05 11.45 17.68
C VAL A 85 -9.47 11.60 17.15
N LYS A 86 -9.75 12.72 16.50
CA LYS A 86 -10.95 12.94 15.72
C LYS A 86 -10.62 12.77 14.25
N SER A 87 -11.02 11.67 13.66
CA SER A 87 -10.97 11.50 12.20
C SER A 87 -12.27 12.02 11.58
N GLU A 88 -12.16 12.78 10.49
CA GLU A 88 -13.32 13.35 9.78
C GLU A 88 -14.29 12.24 9.36
N GLY A 89 -15.58 12.38 9.71
CA GLY A 89 -16.61 11.40 9.42
C GLY A 89 -16.67 10.19 10.37
N PHE A 90 -15.81 10.14 11.41
CA PHE A 90 -15.78 9.04 12.39
C PHE A 90 -16.01 9.52 13.80
N PRO A 91 -16.39 8.63 14.76
CA PRO A 91 -16.40 8.94 16.19
C PRO A 91 -15.05 9.44 16.69
N LEU A 92 -15.06 10.06 17.85
CA LEU A 92 -13.85 10.45 18.58
C LEU A 92 -13.23 9.20 19.23
N ASP A 93 -11.99 8.91 18.91
CA ASP A 93 -11.20 7.89 19.59
C ASP A 93 -10.48 8.50 20.80
N THR A 94 -10.52 7.81 21.94
CA THR A 94 -9.78 8.19 23.16
C THR A 94 -9.09 6.95 23.71
N VAL A 95 -7.77 6.99 23.82
CA VAL A 95 -6.93 5.87 24.26
C VAL A 95 -5.95 6.36 25.31
N ASN A 96 -5.86 5.65 26.43
CA ASN A 96 -4.76 5.84 27.37
C ASN A 96 -3.51 5.12 26.84
N ALA A 97 -2.44 5.86 26.51
CA ALA A 97 -1.21 5.31 25.99
C ALA A 97 -0.46 4.39 26.98
N ASP A 98 -0.74 4.51 28.28
CA ASP A 98 -0.16 3.60 29.30
C ASP A 98 -0.83 2.23 29.32
N ASP A 99 -2.06 2.13 28.83
CA ASP A 99 -2.81 0.89 28.72
C ASP A 99 -2.43 0.16 27.43
N THR A 100 -1.50 -0.78 27.56
CA THR A 100 -0.90 -1.52 26.46
C THR A 100 -1.48 -2.93 26.26
N GLU A 101 -2.50 -3.30 27.04
CA GLU A 101 -3.14 -4.61 26.89
C GLU A 101 -4.05 -4.67 25.66
N VAL A 102 -4.10 -5.85 25.02
CA VAL A 102 -5.03 -6.09 23.92
C VAL A 102 -6.47 -6.10 24.45
N CYS A 103 -7.32 -5.28 23.88
CA CYS A 103 -8.74 -5.23 24.21
C CYS A 103 -9.55 -5.92 23.11
N GLU A 104 -10.05 -7.12 23.37
CA GLU A 104 -10.80 -7.91 22.39
C GLU A 104 -12.05 -7.19 21.87
N GLU A 105 -12.70 -6.40 22.72
CA GLU A 105 -13.90 -5.62 22.39
C GLU A 105 -13.61 -4.45 21.43
N GLN A 106 -12.34 -4.00 21.38
CA GLN A 106 -11.88 -2.92 20.51
C GLN A 106 -11.31 -3.41 19.18
N LYS A 107 -11.19 -4.71 18.94
CA LYS A 107 -10.73 -5.24 17.65
C LYS A 107 -11.55 -4.67 16.49
N ASN A 108 -10.92 -4.47 15.36
CA ASN A 108 -11.48 -3.84 14.15
C ASN A 108 -11.89 -2.37 14.32
N THR A 109 -11.35 -1.65 15.32
CA THR A 109 -11.56 -0.21 15.52
C THR A 109 -10.28 0.59 15.37
N SER A 110 -10.39 1.89 15.04
CA SER A 110 -9.25 2.82 15.00
C SER A 110 -8.57 2.97 16.37
N ALA A 111 -9.33 2.88 17.45
CA ALA A 111 -8.80 2.93 18.81
C ALA A 111 -7.80 1.80 19.09
N SER A 112 -8.05 0.59 18.57
CA SER A 112 -7.12 -0.54 18.72
C SER A 112 -5.80 -0.31 17.98
N LEU A 113 -5.82 0.34 16.80
CA LEU A 113 -4.61 0.71 16.08
C LEU A 113 -3.78 1.75 16.84
N ILE A 114 -4.43 2.77 17.41
CA ILE A 114 -3.76 3.78 18.26
C ILE A 114 -3.10 3.10 19.46
N ARG A 115 -3.83 2.22 20.15
CA ARG A 115 -3.32 1.44 21.30
C ARG A 115 -2.13 0.57 20.90
N GLY A 116 -2.24 -0.14 19.77
CA GLY A 116 -1.19 -1.01 19.26
C GLY A 116 0.09 -0.25 18.92
N MET A 117 -0.04 0.95 18.31
CA MET A 117 1.10 1.82 18.03
C MET A 117 1.78 2.29 19.33
N ALA A 118 1.03 2.79 20.32
CA ALA A 118 1.58 3.21 21.61
C ALA A 118 2.26 2.04 22.34
N ALA A 119 1.62 0.87 22.36
CA ALA A 119 2.18 -0.34 22.95
C ALA A 119 3.48 -0.79 22.25
N GLY A 120 3.51 -0.77 20.92
CA GLY A 120 4.70 -1.10 20.14
C GLY A 120 5.87 -0.15 20.42
N PHE A 121 5.62 1.18 20.42
CA PHE A 121 6.63 2.16 20.81
C PHE A 121 7.20 1.88 22.20
N LYS A 122 6.32 1.70 23.19
CA LYS A 122 6.74 1.40 24.57
C LYS A 122 7.53 0.10 24.68
N LYS A 123 7.10 -0.96 23.99
CA LYS A 123 7.79 -2.27 23.94
C LYS A 123 9.21 -2.15 23.41
N ASN A 124 9.43 -1.31 22.41
CA ASN A 124 10.76 -1.06 21.81
C ASN A 124 11.58 0.00 22.58
N GLY A 125 11.11 0.47 23.74
CA GLY A 125 11.84 1.41 24.59
C GLY A 125 11.74 2.87 24.15
N HIS A 126 10.82 3.21 23.23
CA HIS A 126 10.57 4.58 22.83
C HIS A 126 9.63 5.31 23.80
N LYS A 127 9.74 6.63 23.80
CA LYS A 127 8.85 7.48 24.60
C LYS A 127 7.48 7.56 23.96
N ILE A 128 6.46 7.54 24.79
CA ILE A 128 5.06 7.77 24.43
C ILE A 128 4.50 8.92 25.27
N GLY A 129 3.38 9.49 24.82
CA GLY A 129 2.66 10.53 25.54
C GLY A 129 1.32 10.83 24.89
N GLY A 130 0.51 11.63 25.56
CA GLY A 130 -0.80 12.04 25.11
C GLY A 130 -0.73 13.12 24.03
N PHE A 131 -1.70 13.13 23.13
CA PHE A 131 -1.89 14.20 22.16
C PHE A 131 -3.35 14.27 21.71
N LYS A 132 -3.74 15.44 21.20
CA LYS A 132 -4.99 15.65 20.49
C LYS A 132 -4.69 15.79 19.02
N ALA A 133 -5.49 15.14 18.17
CA ALA A 133 -5.34 15.21 16.72
C ALA A 133 -6.70 15.32 16.03
N TYR A 134 -6.79 16.17 15.00
CA TYR A 134 -7.86 16.15 14.02
C TYR A 134 -7.28 15.73 12.67
N ALA A 135 -7.79 14.63 12.11
CA ALA A 135 -7.27 14.02 10.91
C ALA A 135 -8.31 14.00 9.78
N THR A 136 -7.85 14.19 8.54
CA THR A 136 -8.65 13.99 7.32
C THR A 136 -7.86 13.17 6.31
N SER A 137 -8.57 12.34 5.56
CA SER A 137 -7.99 11.44 4.56
C SER A 137 -8.56 11.68 3.18
N ASN A 138 -7.69 11.71 2.17
CA ASN A 138 -8.08 11.52 0.78
C ASN A 138 -7.61 10.16 0.23
N VAL A 139 -6.99 9.31 1.07
CA VAL A 139 -6.74 7.90 0.75
C VAL A 139 -8.06 7.15 0.75
N LEU A 140 -8.43 6.66 -0.40
CA LEU A 140 -9.75 6.07 -0.65
C LEU A 140 -9.88 4.70 0.00
N LYS A 141 -11.00 4.47 0.68
CA LYS A 141 -11.32 3.15 1.23
C LYS A 141 -11.70 2.19 0.10
N GLY A 142 -11.15 0.98 0.16
CA GLY A 142 -11.47 -0.07 -0.80
C GLY A 142 -10.81 0.06 -2.18
N SER A 143 -10.00 1.11 -2.41
CA SER A 143 -9.30 1.34 -3.69
C SER A 143 -7.96 0.60 -3.82
N GLY A 144 -7.61 -0.22 -2.84
CA GLY A 144 -6.29 -0.87 -2.83
C GLY A 144 -5.12 0.04 -2.44
N LEU A 145 -5.36 1.29 -1.97
CA LEU A 145 -4.32 2.26 -1.60
C LEU A 145 -3.95 2.24 -0.10
N SER A 146 -4.50 1.31 0.66
CA SER A 146 -4.23 1.04 2.09
C SER A 146 -4.37 2.23 3.04
N SER A 147 -5.62 2.68 3.25
CA SER A 147 -5.90 3.73 4.23
C SER A 147 -5.59 3.32 5.68
N SER A 148 -5.63 2.02 6.04
CA SER A 148 -5.25 1.54 7.37
C SER A 148 -3.77 1.76 7.64
N ALA A 149 -2.89 1.32 6.73
CA ALA A 149 -1.45 1.50 6.88
C ALA A 149 -1.06 2.99 6.96
N ALA A 150 -1.67 3.85 6.11
CA ALA A 150 -1.45 5.29 6.18
C ALA A 150 -1.86 5.89 7.55
N TYR A 151 -2.97 5.40 8.14
CA TYR A 151 -3.40 5.83 9.47
C TYR A 151 -2.44 5.39 10.57
N GLU A 152 -2.03 4.12 10.57
CA GLU A 152 -1.06 3.57 11.53
C GLU A 152 0.27 4.32 11.46
N VAL A 153 0.79 4.52 10.25
CA VAL A 153 2.01 5.28 9.99
C VAL A 153 1.87 6.73 10.46
N LEU A 154 0.70 7.36 10.25
CA LEU A 154 0.44 8.71 10.77
C LEU A 154 0.57 8.77 12.30
N ILE A 155 -0.07 7.84 13.03
CA ILE A 155 0.03 7.76 14.49
C ILE A 155 1.47 7.55 14.95
N GLY A 156 2.21 6.64 14.30
CA GLY A 156 3.63 6.40 14.56
C GLY A 156 4.50 7.64 14.30
N THR A 157 4.22 8.36 13.20
CA THR A 157 4.91 9.60 12.84
C THR A 157 4.65 10.72 13.88
N ILE A 158 3.42 10.84 14.40
CA ILE A 158 3.08 11.78 15.46
C ILE A 158 3.85 11.44 16.74
N LEU A 159 3.80 10.19 17.22
CA LEU A 159 4.53 9.74 18.41
C LEU A 159 6.05 9.95 18.28
N ASN A 160 6.60 9.65 17.09
CA ASN A 160 8.01 9.90 16.79
C ASN A 160 8.34 11.39 16.84
N GLY A 161 7.52 12.24 16.22
CA GLY A 161 7.77 13.67 16.12
C GLY A 161 7.57 14.43 17.44
N LEU A 162 6.66 13.99 18.31
CA LEU A 162 6.37 14.65 19.58
C LEU A 162 7.32 14.21 20.72
N TYR A 163 7.67 12.92 20.76
CA TYR A 163 8.30 12.34 21.95
C TYR A 163 9.68 11.70 21.70
N ASN A 164 10.07 11.50 20.44
CA ASN A 164 11.30 10.79 20.08
C ASN A 164 12.23 11.61 19.17
N ASP A 165 12.03 12.92 19.07
CA ASP A 165 12.85 13.83 18.24
C ASP A 165 12.97 13.39 16.77
N GLY A 166 12.01 12.62 16.26
CA GLY A 166 12.04 12.06 14.91
C GLY A 166 13.10 10.96 14.69
N LYS A 167 13.62 10.33 15.75
CA LYS A 167 14.75 9.37 15.66
C LYS A 167 14.34 7.92 15.40
N VAL A 168 13.07 7.56 15.61
CA VAL A 168 12.57 6.23 15.22
C VAL A 168 12.61 6.13 13.71
N SER A 169 13.20 5.07 13.18
CA SER A 169 13.35 4.90 11.73
C SER A 169 12.02 4.64 11.04
N ASP A 170 11.94 5.00 9.74
CA ASP A 170 10.75 4.78 8.95
C ASP A 170 10.43 3.27 8.83
N VAL A 171 11.46 2.42 8.77
CA VAL A 171 11.34 0.95 8.79
C VAL A 171 10.72 0.46 10.10
N GLU A 172 11.20 0.96 11.23
CA GLU A 172 10.67 0.57 12.54
C GLU A 172 9.23 1.03 12.72
N ILE A 173 8.87 2.25 12.28
CA ILE A 173 7.47 2.71 12.29
C ILE A 173 6.57 1.76 11.50
N ALA A 174 7.01 1.29 10.33
CA ALA A 174 6.26 0.33 9.53
C ALA A 174 6.08 -1.02 10.24
N GLN A 175 7.12 -1.54 10.90
CA GLN A 175 7.05 -2.78 11.68
C GLN A 175 6.10 -2.64 12.88
N LEU A 176 6.13 -1.49 13.56
CA LEU A 176 5.20 -1.20 14.67
C LEU A 176 3.76 -1.04 14.18
N ALA A 177 3.55 -0.47 13.00
CA ALA A 177 2.25 -0.37 12.37
C ALA A 177 1.68 -1.76 12.02
N GLN A 178 2.47 -2.64 11.41
CA GLN A 178 2.08 -4.03 11.18
C GLN A 178 1.77 -4.77 12.50
N TYR A 179 2.58 -4.57 13.54
CA TYR A 179 2.31 -5.14 14.85
C TYR A 179 0.96 -4.68 15.40
N ALA A 180 0.63 -3.39 15.28
CA ALA A 180 -0.66 -2.85 15.70
C ALA A 180 -1.82 -3.48 14.92
N GLU A 181 -1.69 -3.61 13.59
CA GLU A 181 -2.73 -4.23 12.76
C GLU A 181 -2.93 -5.71 13.08
N ASN A 182 -1.84 -6.47 13.22
CA ASN A 182 -1.91 -7.93 13.44
C ASN A 182 -2.37 -8.30 14.84
N VAL A 183 -1.87 -7.60 15.87
CA VAL A 183 -2.07 -8.00 17.27
C VAL A 183 -3.27 -7.30 17.90
N TYR A 184 -3.43 -5.99 17.66
CA TYR A 184 -4.47 -5.18 18.31
C TYR A 184 -5.73 -5.05 17.46
N PHE A 185 -5.59 -4.81 16.17
CA PHE A 185 -6.75 -4.74 15.27
C PHE A 185 -7.28 -6.14 14.94
N GLY A 186 -6.39 -7.15 14.89
CA GLY A 186 -6.75 -8.55 14.68
C GLY A 186 -6.86 -8.96 13.20
N LYS A 187 -6.28 -8.17 12.28
CA LYS A 187 -6.22 -8.50 10.85
C LYS A 187 -4.78 -8.91 10.48
N PRO A 188 -4.55 -10.17 10.11
CA PRO A 188 -3.23 -10.60 9.67
C PRO A 188 -2.88 -9.92 8.33
N SER A 189 -1.85 -9.08 8.35
CA SER A 189 -1.36 -8.35 7.17
C SER A 189 0.13 -8.56 6.96
N GLY A 190 0.56 -8.47 5.69
CA GLY A 190 1.96 -8.34 5.33
C GLY A 190 2.52 -6.97 5.72
N LEU A 191 3.82 -6.76 5.51
CA LEU A 191 4.52 -5.52 5.89
C LEU A 191 4.60 -4.50 4.72
N MET A 192 4.23 -4.89 3.50
CA MET A 192 4.40 -4.05 2.30
C MET A 192 3.70 -2.70 2.43
N ASP A 193 2.45 -2.71 2.89
CA ASP A 193 1.60 -1.54 2.98
C ASP A 193 2.18 -0.47 3.90
N GLN A 194 2.50 -0.87 5.11
CA GLN A 194 3.08 0.00 6.13
C GLN A 194 4.46 0.50 5.71
N MET A 195 5.27 -0.37 5.07
CA MET A 195 6.61 -0.01 4.63
C MET A 195 6.57 1.06 3.53
N ALA A 196 5.73 0.86 2.50
CA ALA A 196 5.61 1.83 1.42
C ALA A 196 5.04 3.18 1.89
N SER A 197 4.07 3.16 2.81
CA SER A 197 3.53 4.37 3.43
C SER A 197 4.56 5.09 4.33
N SER A 198 5.37 4.34 5.08
CA SER A 198 6.32 4.91 6.04
C SER A 198 7.59 5.45 5.38
N VAL A 199 8.11 4.78 4.36
CA VAL A 199 9.35 5.16 3.67
C VAL A 199 9.08 6.17 2.55
N GLY A 200 8.03 5.96 1.74
CA GLY A 200 7.70 6.76 0.56
C GLY A 200 8.64 6.53 -0.62
N GLY A 201 8.36 7.19 -1.76
CA GLY A 201 9.06 6.96 -3.01
C GLY A 201 8.84 5.54 -3.54
N PHE A 202 9.63 5.14 -4.52
CA PHE A 202 9.71 3.74 -4.93
C PHE A 202 10.63 2.97 -3.99
N ILE A 203 10.17 1.82 -3.53
CA ILE A 203 10.94 0.91 -2.69
C ILE A 203 10.82 -0.52 -3.19
N THR A 204 11.91 -1.27 -3.13
CA THR A 204 11.85 -2.74 -3.16
C THR A 204 11.90 -3.28 -1.75
N ILE A 205 11.15 -4.35 -1.52
CA ILE A 205 11.17 -5.10 -0.26
C ILE A 205 11.43 -6.55 -0.60
N ASP A 206 12.53 -7.11 -0.08
CA ASP A 206 12.83 -8.54 -0.13
C ASP A 206 12.45 -9.17 1.21
N PHE A 207 11.46 -10.04 1.19
CA PHE A 207 10.94 -10.75 2.38
C PHE A 207 11.68 -12.05 2.68
N GLY A 208 12.83 -12.32 2.07
CA GLY A 208 13.61 -13.53 2.28
C GLY A 208 13.95 -13.81 3.75
N ASP A 209 14.12 -12.77 4.56
CA ASP A 209 14.10 -12.85 6.03
C ASP A 209 12.81 -12.20 6.54
N ARG A 210 11.96 -12.99 7.19
CA ARG A 210 10.65 -12.53 7.72
C ARG A 210 10.79 -11.47 8.81
N GLU A 211 11.82 -11.61 9.65
CA GLU A 211 12.05 -10.72 10.80
C GLU A 211 12.78 -9.44 10.36
N ASN A 212 13.64 -9.56 9.35
CA ASN A 212 14.50 -8.48 8.87
C ASN A 212 14.43 -8.33 7.34
N PRO A 213 13.29 -7.90 6.77
CA PRO A 213 13.17 -7.70 5.34
C PRO A 213 14.16 -6.64 4.84
N VAL A 214 14.72 -6.86 3.66
CA VAL A 214 15.67 -5.91 3.06
C VAL A 214 14.90 -4.88 2.24
N ILE A 215 14.97 -3.61 2.66
CA ILE A 215 14.32 -2.48 2.00
C ILE A 215 15.37 -1.66 1.25
N LYS A 216 15.08 -1.33 -0.02
CA LYS A 216 15.91 -0.42 -0.82
C LYS A 216 15.03 0.65 -1.44
N SER A 217 15.33 1.92 -1.16
CA SER A 217 14.73 3.05 -1.87
C SER A 217 15.38 3.19 -3.24
N LEU A 218 14.57 3.50 -4.25
CA LEU A 218 15.03 3.74 -5.61
C LEU A 218 15.08 5.24 -5.88
N ASP A 219 16.13 5.68 -6.56
CA ASP A 219 16.31 7.08 -6.94
C ASP A 219 15.73 7.33 -8.33
N PHE A 220 14.41 7.47 -8.42
CA PHE A 220 13.70 7.74 -9.66
C PHE A 220 12.66 8.84 -9.47
N ASP A 221 12.78 9.89 -10.27
CA ASP A 221 11.82 11.00 -10.30
C ASP A 221 10.70 10.72 -11.31
N PHE A 222 9.63 10.13 -10.81
CA PHE A 222 8.47 9.77 -11.63
C PHE A 222 7.85 10.97 -12.37
N ALA A 223 7.91 12.18 -11.81
CA ALA A 223 7.36 13.39 -12.44
C ALA A 223 8.05 13.72 -13.78
N LYS A 224 9.27 13.21 -14.00
CA LYS A 224 10.01 13.39 -15.27
C LYS A 224 9.76 12.28 -16.29
N SER A 225 8.98 11.26 -15.97
CA SER A 225 8.71 10.15 -16.88
C SER A 225 7.78 10.51 -18.05
N GLY A 226 7.06 11.64 -17.95
CA GLY A 226 6.01 11.99 -18.92
C GLY A 226 4.75 11.13 -18.83
N HIS A 227 4.58 10.42 -17.68
CA HIS A 227 3.45 9.54 -17.43
C HIS A 227 2.76 9.90 -16.11
N SER A 228 1.47 9.61 -16.04
CA SER A 228 0.68 9.63 -14.82
C SER A 228 0.38 8.21 -14.35
N LEU A 229 0.41 8.00 -13.03
CA LEU A 229 -0.07 6.77 -12.42
C LEU A 229 -1.59 6.85 -12.29
N CYS A 230 -2.31 5.92 -12.92
CA CYS A 230 -3.77 5.83 -12.81
C CYS A 230 -4.16 4.54 -12.07
N ILE A 231 -5.03 4.69 -11.07
CA ILE A 231 -5.71 3.57 -10.43
C ILE A 231 -7.18 3.64 -10.84
N VAL A 232 -7.69 2.59 -11.45
CA VAL A 232 -9.09 2.53 -11.91
C VAL A 232 -9.87 1.54 -11.04
N ASP A 233 -10.88 2.04 -10.34
CA ASP A 233 -11.79 1.23 -9.54
C ASP A 233 -12.92 0.70 -10.44
N THR A 234 -12.94 -0.62 -10.64
CA THR A 234 -13.96 -1.28 -11.47
C THR A 234 -15.30 -1.45 -10.78
N LYS A 235 -15.44 -0.96 -9.54
CA LYS A 235 -16.64 -1.09 -8.70
C LYS A 235 -17.10 -2.53 -8.44
N GLY A 236 -16.21 -3.51 -8.68
CA GLY A 236 -16.46 -4.91 -8.39
C GLY A 236 -16.46 -5.17 -6.87
N SER A 237 -17.35 -6.06 -6.41
CA SER A 237 -17.41 -6.47 -5.01
C SER A 237 -16.45 -7.64 -4.73
N HIS A 238 -15.73 -7.58 -3.62
CA HIS A 238 -14.90 -8.69 -3.11
C HIS A 238 -15.69 -9.67 -2.22
N ALA A 239 -16.95 -9.36 -1.86
CA ALA A 239 -17.69 -10.05 -0.81
C ALA A 239 -17.80 -11.56 -1.03
N ASP A 240 -18.04 -12.00 -2.28
CA ASP A 240 -18.24 -13.41 -2.62
C ASP A 240 -16.97 -14.05 -3.24
N LEU A 241 -15.86 -13.32 -3.36
CA LEU A 241 -14.63 -13.74 -4.03
C LEU A 241 -13.49 -14.11 -3.05
N THR A 242 -13.75 -14.02 -1.75
CA THR A 242 -12.80 -14.38 -0.70
C THR A 242 -12.20 -15.79 -0.87
N PRO A 243 -12.96 -16.84 -1.24
CA PRO A 243 -12.40 -18.18 -1.45
C PRO A 243 -11.36 -18.23 -2.58
N GLU A 244 -11.57 -17.50 -3.67
CA GLU A 244 -10.64 -17.45 -4.81
C GLU A 244 -9.32 -16.77 -4.43
N TYR A 245 -9.41 -15.65 -3.72
CA TYR A 245 -8.24 -14.98 -3.16
C TYR A 245 -7.49 -15.86 -2.16
N ALA A 246 -8.22 -16.47 -1.22
CA ALA A 246 -7.65 -17.33 -0.18
C ALA A 246 -7.01 -18.61 -0.73
N ALA A 247 -7.33 -19.03 -1.96
CA ALA A 247 -6.74 -20.21 -2.60
C ALA A 247 -5.31 -19.96 -3.12
N ILE A 248 -4.88 -18.71 -3.36
CA ILE A 248 -3.57 -18.42 -3.93
C ILE A 248 -2.42 -18.90 -3.03
N PRO A 249 -2.29 -18.47 -1.76
CA PRO A 249 -1.16 -18.88 -0.93
C PRO A 249 -1.09 -20.40 -0.68
N PRO A 250 -2.18 -21.14 -0.35
CA PRO A 250 -2.12 -22.57 -0.16
C PRO A 250 -1.70 -23.35 -1.42
N GLU A 251 -2.17 -22.94 -2.60
CA GLU A 251 -1.78 -23.60 -3.86
C GLU A 251 -0.29 -23.40 -4.16
N MET A 252 0.25 -22.19 -4.01
CA MET A 252 1.68 -21.94 -4.12
C MET A 252 2.49 -22.78 -3.11
N LYS A 253 2.05 -22.79 -1.84
CA LYS A 253 2.70 -23.57 -0.77
C LYS A 253 2.63 -25.07 -1.00
N SER A 254 1.59 -25.60 -1.64
CA SER A 254 1.50 -27.02 -1.97
C SER A 254 2.65 -27.50 -2.86
N VAL A 255 3.13 -26.64 -3.76
CA VAL A 255 4.29 -26.90 -4.62
C VAL A 255 5.58 -26.91 -3.79
N ALA A 256 5.77 -25.96 -2.88
CA ALA A 256 6.91 -25.98 -1.95
C ALA A 256 6.91 -27.22 -1.07
N GLN A 257 5.75 -27.62 -0.54
CA GLN A 257 5.57 -28.81 0.28
C GLN A 257 5.87 -30.13 -0.46
N PHE A 258 5.73 -30.18 -1.79
CA PHE A 258 6.17 -31.30 -2.59
C PHE A 258 7.67 -31.60 -2.37
N PHE A 259 8.47 -30.56 -2.15
CA PHE A 259 9.91 -30.62 -1.85
C PHE A 259 10.22 -30.65 -0.35
N GLY A 260 9.21 -30.74 0.53
CA GLY A 260 9.39 -30.68 1.99
C GLY A 260 9.74 -29.29 2.52
N LYS A 261 9.36 -28.21 1.77
CA LYS A 261 9.61 -26.82 2.11
C LYS A 261 8.31 -26.09 2.46
N GLU A 262 8.42 -24.96 3.16
CA GLU A 262 7.26 -24.17 3.58
C GLU A 262 6.78 -23.18 2.51
N VAL A 263 7.73 -22.58 1.78
CA VAL A 263 7.49 -21.51 0.82
C VAL A 263 8.32 -21.71 -0.44
N LEU A 264 7.86 -21.11 -1.56
CA LEU A 264 8.54 -21.21 -2.85
C LEU A 264 9.95 -20.60 -2.87
N ARG A 265 10.23 -19.61 -2.00
CA ARG A 265 11.58 -19.01 -1.88
C ARG A 265 12.66 -20.01 -1.51
N GLU A 266 12.30 -21.16 -0.92
CA GLU A 266 13.24 -22.19 -0.48
C GLU A 266 13.57 -23.24 -1.55
N ILE A 267 12.98 -23.15 -2.73
CA ILE A 267 13.21 -24.02 -3.88
C ILE A 267 13.54 -23.18 -5.11
N SER A 268 14.00 -23.82 -6.20
CA SER A 268 14.29 -23.14 -7.46
C SER A 268 13.19 -23.38 -8.51
N LYS A 269 13.12 -22.51 -9.51
CA LYS A 269 12.26 -22.70 -10.69
C LYS A 269 12.65 -23.95 -11.47
N GLU A 270 13.96 -24.22 -11.55
CA GLU A 270 14.53 -25.38 -12.21
C GLU A 270 14.07 -26.68 -11.57
N ASP A 271 14.00 -26.74 -10.23
CA ASP A 271 13.48 -27.89 -9.50
C ASP A 271 12.02 -28.16 -9.85
N VAL A 272 11.20 -27.10 -9.94
CA VAL A 272 9.79 -27.22 -10.31
C VAL A 272 9.65 -27.71 -11.73
N LEU A 273 10.41 -27.18 -12.69
CA LEU A 273 10.38 -27.60 -14.09
C LEU A 273 10.86 -29.04 -14.27
N ALA A 274 11.90 -29.45 -13.57
CA ALA A 274 12.43 -30.82 -13.63
C ALA A 274 11.44 -31.87 -13.11
N ASN A 275 10.56 -31.49 -12.15
CA ASN A 275 9.61 -32.38 -11.51
C ASN A 275 8.14 -32.08 -11.90
N ILE A 276 7.92 -31.32 -12.96
CA ILE A 276 6.61 -30.72 -13.31
C ILE A 276 5.51 -31.77 -13.46
N THR A 277 5.81 -32.96 -14.01
CA THR A 277 4.84 -34.05 -14.20
C THR A 277 4.30 -34.55 -12.86
N ASP A 278 5.17 -34.77 -11.89
CA ASP A 278 4.80 -35.31 -10.57
C ASP A 278 4.11 -34.26 -9.71
N ILE A 279 4.59 -32.99 -9.78
CA ILE A 279 3.96 -31.86 -9.10
C ILE A 279 2.55 -31.63 -9.64
N ARG A 280 2.40 -31.64 -10.97
CA ARG A 280 1.11 -31.52 -11.65
C ARG A 280 0.12 -32.60 -11.19
N ALA A 281 0.58 -33.84 -11.13
CA ALA A 281 -0.25 -34.96 -10.68
C ALA A 281 -0.70 -34.83 -9.21
N LYS A 282 0.13 -34.25 -8.35
CA LYS A 282 -0.13 -34.11 -6.91
C LYS A 282 -0.86 -32.81 -6.54
N CYS A 283 -0.46 -31.68 -7.13
CA CYS A 283 -0.90 -30.35 -6.75
C CYS A 283 -1.90 -29.73 -7.74
N GLY A 284 -1.96 -30.24 -8.98
CA GLY A 284 -2.79 -29.71 -10.06
C GLY A 284 -2.11 -28.63 -10.89
N ASP A 285 -2.66 -28.36 -12.09
CA ASP A 285 -2.08 -27.44 -13.07
C ASP A 285 -2.01 -26.00 -12.56
N ARG A 286 -3.07 -25.53 -11.86
CA ARG A 286 -3.15 -24.14 -11.38
C ARG A 286 -2.10 -23.85 -10.29
N ALA A 287 -1.82 -24.81 -9.40
CA ALA A 287 -0.78 -24.65 -8.39
C ALA A 287 0.62 -24.53 -9.03
N VAL A 288 0.90 -25.33 -10.07
CA VAL A 288 2.14 -25.23 -10.84
C VAL A 288 2.26 -23.87 -11.55
N LEU A 289 1.20 -23.40 -12.22
CA LEU A 289 1.20 -22.11 -12.89
C LEU A 289 1.43 -20.95 -11.92
N ARG A 290 0.78 -20.98 -10.76
CA ARG A 290 0.97 -19.99 -9.68
C ARG A 290 2.38 -20.00 -9.11
N ALA A 291 2.99 -21.18 -8.97
CA ALA A 291 4.39 -21.29 -8.56
C ALA A 291 5.35 -20.72 -9.62
N LEU A 292 5.13 -20.99 -10.92
CA LEU A 292 5.93 -20.43 -11.99
C LEU A 292 5.76 -18.90 -12.08
N HIS A 293 4.54 -18.38 -11.88
CA HIS A 293 4.31 -16.95 -11.76
C HIS A 293 5.16 -16.34 -10.63
N PHE A 294 5.19 -16.98 -9.45
CA PHE A 294 5.99 -16.51 -8.31
C PHE A 294 7.45 -16.32 -8.69
N PHE A 295 8.10 -17.32 -9.31
CA PHE A 295 9.51 -17.22 -9.68
C PHE A 295 9.75 -16.11 -10.70
N ASP A 296 8.91 -16.03 -11.73
CA ASP A 296 9.06 -15.05 -12.80
C ASP A 296 8.82 -13.63 -12.29
N ASP A 297 7.80 -13.42 -11.44
CA ASP A 297 7.46 -12.10 -10.92
C ASP A 297 8.44 -11.64 -9.83
N ASN A 298 8.94 -12.59 -9.02
CA ASN A 298 10.00 -12.33 -8.05
C ASN A 298 11.32 -11.86 -8.70
N GLU A 299 11.71 -12.48 -9.81
CA GLU A 299 12.88 -12.05 -10.60
C GLU A 299 12.62 -10.69 -11.29
N ARG A 300 11.40 -10.49 -11.78
CA ARG A 300 10.99 -9.27 -12.48
C ARG A 300 11.07 -8.03 -11.60
N VAL A 301 10.73 -8.11 -10.32
CA VAL A 301 10.90 -7.01 -9.36
C VAL A 301 12.33 -6.47 -9.35
N GLY A 302 13.33 -7.35 -9.40
CA GLY A 302 14.73 -6.93 -9.49
C GLY A 302 15.03 -6.16 -10.78
N LYS A 303 14.50 -6.62 -11.90
CA LYS A 303 14.66 -5.96 -13.21
C LYS A 303 13.89 -4.63 -13.29
N GLU A 304 12.69 -4.56 -12.71
CA GLU A 304 11.91 -3.32 -12.59
C GLU A 304 12.69 -2.25 -11.80
N ALA A 305 13.31 -2.65 -10.69
CA ALA A 305 14.13 -1.77 -9.88
C ALA A 305 15.40 -1.31 -10.61
N GLU A 306 16.05 -2.19 -11.37
CA GLU A 306 17.21 -1.86 -12.19
C GLU A 306 16.86 -0.88 -13.31
N ALA A 307 15.74 -1.11 -13.99
CA ALA A 307 15.23 -0.22 -15.04
C ALA A 307 14.93 1.19 -14.50
N LEU A 308 14.27 1.30 -13.33
CA LEU A 308 14.04 2.61 -12.69
C LEU A 308 15.36 3.29 -12.29
N ASN A 309 16.30 2.58 -11.66
CA ASN A 309 17.58 3.15 -11.22
C ASN A 309 18.47 3.58 -12.40
N SER A 310 18.37 2.92 -13.55
CA SER A 310 19.11 3.30 -14.78
C SER A 310 18.37 4.38 -15.59
N GLY A 311 17.14 4.72 -15.24
CA GLY A 311 16.30 5.65 -15.99
C GLY A 311 15.70 5.07 -17.26
N ASP A 312 15.76 3.74 -17.45
CA ASP A 312 15.16 3.03 -18.58
C ASP A 312 13.65 2.77 -18.31
N PHE A 313 12.87 3.85 -18.45
CA PHE A 313 11.46 3.79 -18.15
C PHE A 313 10.67 2.95 -19.17
N ASP A 314 11.14 2.85 -20.40
CA ASP A 314 10.50 2.00 -21.43
C ASP A 314 10.63 0.50 -21.06
N GLU A 315 11.79 0.06 -20.59
CA GLU A 315 11.95 -1.30 -20.08
C GLU A 315 11.14 -1.52 -18.80
N PHE A 316 11.05 -0.54 -17.89
CA PHE A 316 10.16 -0.64 -16.75
C PHE A 316 8.70 -0.86 -17.17
N LEU A 317 8.17 -0.10 -18.13
CA LEU A 317 6.81 -0.27 -18.65
C LEU A 317 6.60 -1.65 -19.31
N ASN A 318 7.61 -2.13 -20.05
CA ASN A 318 7.61 -3.48 -20.63
C ASN A 318 7.50 -4.56 -19.53
N LEU A 319 8.27 -4.45 -18.45
CA LEU A 319 8.25 -5.38 -17.32
C LEU A 319 6.89 -5.35 -16.57
N ILE A 320 6.30 -4.19 -16.39
CA ILE A 320 4.95 -4.04 -15.81
C ILE A 320 3.89 -4.76 -16.67
N ASN A 321 3.96 -4.60 -18.00
CA ASN A 321 3.06 -5.33 -18.91
C ASN A 321 3.28 -6.85 -18.86
N GLN A 322 4.53 -7.31 -18.71
CA GLN A 322 4.85 -8.73 -18.54
C GLN A 322 4.27 -9.27 -17.22
N SER A 323 4.38 -8.52 -16.11
CA SER A 323 3.76 -8.85 -14.81
C SER A 323 2.23 -8.97 -14.95
N GLY A 324 1.59 -8.02 -15.62
CA GLY A 324 0.15 -8.05 -15.90
C GLY A 324 -0.28 -9.28 -16.71
N ASN A 325 0.49 -9.64 -17.74
CA ASN A 325 0.22 -10.84 -18.53
C ASN A 325 0.44 -12.13 -17.72
N SER A 326 1.45 -12.18 -16.86
CA SER A 326 1.72 -13.29 -15.94
C SER A 326 0.58 -13.44 -14.90
N SER A 327 0.09 -12.33 -14.37
CA SER A 327 -1.08 -12.32 -13.47
C SER A 327 -2.33 -12.87 -14.15
N LEU A 328 -2.57 -12.51 -15.42
CA LEU A 328 -3.72 -13.02 -16.19
C LEU A 328 -3.58 -14.51 -16.49
N ALA A 329 -2.44 -14.95 -17.03
CA ALA A 329 -2.28 -16.28 -17.58
C ALA A 329 -1.89 -17.35 -16.55
N TYR A 330 -1.07 -16.99 -15.55
CA TYR A 330 -0.41 -17.95 -14.66
C TYR A 330 -0.91 -17.82 -13.20
N LEU A 331 -0.92 -16.61 -12.63
CA LEU A 331 -1.50 -16.40 -11.30
C LEU A 331 -3.02 -16.58 -11.32
N GLN A 332 -3.68 -16.17 -12.39
CA GLN A 332 -5.12 -16.28 -12.62
C GLN A 332 -5.94 -15.57 -11.53
N ASN A 333 -5.58 -14.32 -11.25
CA ASN A 333 -6.27 -13.47 -10.28
C ASN A 333 -7.02 -12.27 -10.91
N ILE A 334 -7.24 -12.30 -12.23
CA ILE A 334 -7.93 -11.20 -12.94
C ILE A 334 -9.45 -11.38 -12.92
N PHE A 335 -9.92 -12.61 -12.93
CA PHE A 335 -11.34 -12.95 -12.86
C PHE A 335 -11.54 -14.22 -12.03
N ALA A 336 -12.74 -14.36 -11.44
CA ALA A 336 -13.14 -15.55 -10.69
C ALA A 336 -13.93 -16.50 -11.58
N PRO A 337 -13.55 -17.79 -11.72
CA PRO A 337 -14.33 -18.78 -12.44
C PRO A 337 -15.75 -18.96 -11.88
N SER A 338 -15.95 -18.65 -10.60
CA SER A 338 -17.24 -18.69 -9.91
C SER A 338 -18.19 -17.53 -10.24
N ALA A 339 -17.67 -16.44 -10.88
CA ALA A 339 -18.42 -15.22 -11.16
C ALA A 339 -18.19 -14.75 -12.61
N VAL A 340 -18.60 -15.57 -13.58
CA VAL A 340 -18.36 -15.37 -15.04
C VAL A 340 -18.92 -14.06 -15.59
N ASP A 341 -19.98 -13.54 -14.99
CA ASP A 341 -20.62 -12.28 -15.40
C ASP A 341 -19.98 -11.02 -14.75
N GLN A 342 -19.03 -11.20 -13.84
CA GLN A 342 -18.38 -10.12 -13.09
C GLN A 342 -16.87 -10.07 -13.40
N GLN A 343 -16.54 -9.61 -14.59
CA GLN A 343 -15.16 -9.52 -15.07
C GLN A 343 -14.67 -8.07 -15.27
N GLY A 344 -14.97 -7.20 -14.31
CA GLY A 344 -14.64 -5.77 -14.37
C GLY A 344 -13.16 -5.49 -14.59
N LEU A 345 -12.25 -6.24 -13.93
CA LEU A 345 -10.81 -6.10 -14.12
C LEU A 345 -10.37 -6.44 -15.54
N THR A 346 -10.88 -7.54 -16.11
CA THR A 346 -10.55 -7.95 -17.49
C THR A 346 -11.03 -6.89 -18.49
N LEU A 347 -12.25 -6.37 -18.30
CA LEU A 347 -12.82 -5.31 -19.13
C LEU A 347 -11.99 -4.01 -19.01
N ALA A 348 -11.62 -3.61 -17.80
CA ALA A 348 -10.79 -2.43 -17.56
C ALA A 348 -9.41 -2.56 -18.22
N LEU A 349 -8.76 -3.72 -18.11
CA LEU A 349 -7.47 -3.99 -18.76
C LEU A 349 -7.57 -3.95 -20.29
N TYR A 350 -8.67 -4.48 -20.87
CA TYR A 350 -8.90 -4.42 -22.32
C TYR A 350 -9.03 -2.96 -22.79
N LEU A 351 -9.86 -2.17 -22.11
CA LEU A 351 -10.06 -0.75 -22.42
C LEU A 351 -8.76 0.05 -22.23
N ALA A 352 -8.02 -0.21 -21.12
CA ALA A 352 -6.72 0.41 -20.87
C ALA A 352 -5.75 0.15 -22.03
N LYS A 353 -5.55 -1.11 -22.42
CA LYS A 353 -4.69 -1.47 -23.56
C LYS A 353 -5.13 -0.82 -24.86
N SER A 354 -6.44 -0.71 -25.11
CA SER A 354 -7.00 -0.08 -26.31
C SER A 354 -6.69 1.42 -26.38
N VAL A 355 -6.72 2.13 -25.23
CA VAL A 355 -6.38 3.56 -25.19
C VAL A 355 -4.89 3.78 -25.24
N LEU A 356 -4.12 2.96 -24.52
CA LEU A 356 -2.66 3.05 -24.45
C LEU A 356 -2.02 2.75 -25.83
N ASP A 357 -2.60 1.85 -26.62
CA ASP A 357 -2.17 1.54 -27.99
C ASP A 357 -0.65 1.28 -28.10
N GLY A 358 -0.15 0.44 -27.21
CA GLY A 358 1.27 0.06 -27.15
C GLY A 358 2.17 1.06 -26.41
N GLU A 359 1.68 2.21 -26.01
CA GLU A 359 2.40 3.18 -25.15
C GLU A 359 1.94 3.06 -23.70
N GLY A 360 2.87 3.14 -22.73
CA GLY A 360 2.54 2.95 -21.33
C GLY A 360 2.34 1.48 -20.91
N ALA A 361 1.78 1.26 -19.73
CA ALA A 361 1.60 -0.08 -19.17
C ALA A 361 0.35 -0.18 -18.32
N CYS A 362 -0.22 -1.39 -18.19
CA CYS A 362 -1.31 -1.64 -17.24
C CYS A 362 -1.29 -3.08 -16.72
N ARG A 363 -1.74 -3.23 -15.48
CA ARG A 363 -1.89 -4.54 -14.81
C ARG A 363 -3.00 -4.50 -13.76
N VAL A 364 -3.33 -5.67 -13.21
CA VAL A 364 -4.12 -5.73 -11.99
C VAL A 364 -3.38 -5.04 -10.84
N HIS A 365 -4.10 -4.39 -9.96
CA HIS A 365 -3.58 -3.75 -8.77
C HIS A 365 -4.04 -4.48 -7.51
N GLY A 366 -3.08 -4.91 -6.65
CA GLY A 366 -3.36 -5.68 -5.45
C GLY A 366 -3.83 -7.11 -5.69
N GLY A 367 -4.72 -7.62 -4.84
CA GLY A 367 -5.09 -9.03 -4.79
C GLY A 367 -5.82 -9.60 -6.00
N GLY A 368 -6.47 -8.78 -6.80
CA GLY A 368 -7.21 -9.22 -7.99
C GLY A 368 -8.63 -9.72 -7.70
N PHE A 369 -9.21 -10.46 -8.64
CA PHE A 369 -10.57 -10.97 -8.74
C PHE A 369 -11.65 -9.90 -8.83
N ALA A 370 -11.50 -8.78 -8.16
CA ALA A 370 -12.29 -7.55 -8.22
C ALA A 370 -11.40 -6.34 -7.84
N GLY A 371 -11.96 -5.16 -7.70
CA GLY A 371 -11.27 -3.96 -7.24
C GLY A 371 -10.65 -3.15 -8.37
N THR A 372 -9.32 -3.02 -8.40
CA THR A 372 -8.66 -1.99 -9.20
C THR A 372 -7.65 -2.54 -10.20
N ILE A 373 -7.44 -1.80 -11.28
CA ILE A 373 -6.26 -1.90 -12.14
C ILE A 373 -5.33 -0.72 -11.91
N GLN A 374 -4.05 -0.91 -12.20
CA GLN A 374 -3.03 0.12 -12.25
C GLN A 374 -2.62 0.35 -13.70
N ALA A 375 -2.43 1.63 -14.07
CA ALA A 375 -1.89 1.97 -15.38
C ALA A 375 -0.89 3.12 -15.27
N PHE A 376 0.19 3.04 -16.05
CA PHE A 376 1.13 4.11 -16.32
C PHE A 376 0.76 4.72 -17.67
N VAL A 377 0.13 5.88 -17.65
CA VAL A 377 -0.52 6.50 -18.80
C VAL A 377 0.31 7.69 -19.28
N PRO A 378 0.73 7.73 -20.57
CA PRO A 378 1.38 8.92 -21.12
C PRO A 378 0.50 10.16 -20.96
N GLU A 379 1.09 11.31 -20.63
CA GLU A 379 0.34 12.54 -20.37
C GLU A 379 -0.55 12.96 -21.54
N ASN A 380 -0.10 12.75 -22.78
CA ASN A 380 -0.88 13.05 -23.98
C ASN A 380 -2.11 12.14 -24.18
N LYS A 381 -2.21 11.03 -23.44
CA LYS A 381 -3.35 10.10 -23.49
C LYS A 381 -4.22 10.16 -22.22
N LEU A 382 -3.80 10.92 -21.20
CA LEU A 382 -4.41 10.90 -19.86
C LEU A 382 -5.90 11.25 -19.88
N GLU A 383 -6.28 12.34 -20.52
CA GLU A 383 -7.68 12.79 -20.59
C GLU A 383 -8.57 11.74 -21.29
N LYS A 384 -8.09 11.18 -22.41
CA LYS A 384 -8.81 10.13 -23.13
C LYS A 384 -8.94 8.86 -22.29
N PHE A 385 -7.86 8.49 -21.57
CA PHE A 385 -7.85 7.32 -20.70
C PHE A 385 -8.87 7.48 -19.57
N LYS A 386 -8.81 8.61 -18.87
CA LYS A 386 -9.73 8.92 -17.77
C LYS A 386 -11.19 8.91 -18.26
N ALA A 387 -11.48 9.64 -19.34
CA ALA A 387 -12.83 9.69 -19.90
C ALA A 387 -13.38 8.30 -20.29
N GLU A 388 -12.56 7.44 -20.88
CA GLU A 388 -12.98 6.10 -21.27
C GLU A 388 -13.23 5.20 -20.05
N MET A 389 -12.37 5.26 -19.01
CA MET A 389 -12.58 4.51 -17.79
C MET A 389 -13.84 4.98 -17.05
N GLU A 390 -14.02 6.28 -16.89
CA GLU A 390 -15.18 6.84 -16.19
C GLU A 390 -16.48 6.65 -16.96
N ARG A 391 -16.46 6.60 -18.29
CA ARG A 391 -17.60 6.26 -19.13
C ARG A 391 -18.15 4.87 -18.80
N VAL A 392 -17.29 3.92 -18.47
CA VAL A 392 -17.67 2.51 -18.24
C VAL A 392 -17.88 2.23 -16.75
N PHE A 393 -17.01 2.72 -15.87
CA PHE A 393 -17.03 2.41 -14.45
C PHE A 393 -17.64 3.51 -13.56
N GLY A 394 -18.08 4.61 -14.17
CA GLY A 394 -18.71 5.73 -13.49
C GLY A 394 -17.75 6.88 -13.17
N GLU A 395 -18.33 8.06 -12.97
CA GLU A 395 -17.59 9.27 -12.61
C GLU A 395 -16.72 9.05 -11.36
N GLY A 396 -15.47 9.52 -11.40
CA GLY A 396 -14.50 9.37 -10.32
C GLY A 396 -13.95 7.95 -10.16
N ALA A 397 -14.16 7.04 -11.12
CA ALA A 397 -13.57 5.70 -11.08
C ALA A 397 -12.06 5.70 -11.41
N CYS A 398 -11.54 6.70 -12.11
CA CYS A 398 -10.15 6.83 -12.49
C CYS A 398 -9.44 7.86 -11.61
N TYR A 399 -8.58 7.39 -10.72
CA TYR A 399 -7.74 8.22 -9.85
C TYR A 399 -6.40 8.48 -10.52
N VAL A 400 -6.09 9.74 -10.79
CA VAL A 400 -4.79 10.17 -11.30
C VAL A 400 -3.91 10.52 -10.11
N LEU A 401 -2.78 9.84 -9.97
CA LEU A 401 -1.88 9.92 -8.83
C LEU A 401 -0.47 10.28 -9.29
N SER A 402 0.31 10.82 -8.38
CA SER A 402 1.76 10.92 -8.50
C SER A 402 2.45 10.09 -7.41
N ILE A 403 3.75 9.81 -7.60
CA ILE A 403 4.57 9.17 -6.59
C ILE A 403 5.07 10.23 -5.63
N ARG A 404 4.87 9.99 -4.33
CA ARG A 404 5.30 10.87 -3.26
C ARG A 404 6.63 10.38 -2.69
N ASN A 405 7.69 11.17 -2.83
CA ASN A 405 9.07 10.82 -2.46
C ASN A 405 9.37 10.86 -0.96
N CYS A 406 8.35 11.00 -0.11
CA CYS A 406 8.49 10.93 1.34
C CYS A 406 7.33 10.19 1.96
N GLY A 407 7.62 9.39 2.97
CA GLY A 407 6.61 8.70 3.79
C GLY A 407 6.03 9.58 4.88
N GLY A 408 5.83 9.00 6.07
CA GLY A 408 5.37 9.72 7.25
C GLY A 408 6.26 10.91 7.57
N THR A 409 5.69 12.13 7.64
CA THR A 409 6.48 13.37 7.76
C THR A 409 5.78 14.41 8.62
N LYS A 410 6.59 15.27 9.29
CA LYS A 410 6.15 16.50 9.92
C LYS A 410 6.09 17.61 8.87
N VAL A 411 5.01 18.40 8.88
CA VAL A 411 4.74 19.41 7.85
C VAL A 411 4.90 20.81 8.41
N ILE A 412 5.56 21.67 7.65
CA ILE A 412 5.66 23.12 7.88
C ILE A 412 4.70 23.79 6.89
N LEU A 413 3.77 24.61 7.42
CA LEU A 413 2.82 25.40 6.61
C LEU A 413 3.40 26.75 6.24
#